data_5d9e78df27c96cf19e47a6c1fbf7d277
#
_entry.id   5d9e78df27c96cf19e47a6c1fbf7d277
#
_cell.length_a   1.000
_cell.length_b   1.000
_cell.length_c   1.000
_cell.angle_alpha   90.00
_cell.angle_beta   90.00
_cell.angle_gamma   90.00
#
_symmetry.space_group_name_H-M   'P 1'
#
loop_
_entity.id
_entity.type
_entity.pdbx_description
1 polymer ?
#
loop_
_entity_poly.entity_id
_entity_poly.type
_entity_poly.pdbx_seq_one_letter_code
_entity_poly.pdbx_strand_id
1 'polypeptide(L)'
;MNGKSNVKKVIGVVSGKGGVGKSSVTSMLAVATQRLGYKVAVLDADITGPSIPQAFGIKAKAQGTDEEIFPVESKTGIKAISVNALLEDETDPVVWRGPVLSGVIQQFWDNVVWGDIDVMYVDMPPGTGDVALTVFQSLPLDGIVIVTSPQELVSMIVEKAVKMAQLMNVPVIGIVENMSFFTCPDCGKNHKIFGDGHVNEIAAKYEIGTISEIPINQKIAAACDKGMIELFEGDWLDNMVEACLAADNPNKHDGMPQAPEGCTHDCSSCGVDGCGSCQ
;
A
#
# COMPACT_ATOMS: atom_id res chain seq x y z
N MET A 1 1.12 -18.44 -2.18
CA MET A 1 -0.04 -18.11 -1.30
C MET A 1 -0.54 -19.39 -0.65
N ASN A 2 -0.95 -19.30 0.61
CA ASN A 2 -1.55 -20.42 1.36
C ASN A 2 -2.79 -20.96 0.62
N GLY A 3 -2.91 -22.31 0.51
CA GLY A 3 -4.05 -22.95 -0.17
C GLY A 3 -5.45 -22.66 0.44
N LYS A 4 -5.50 -22.01 1.60
CA LYS A 4 -6.72 -21.54 2.27
C LYS A 4 -7.03 -20.06 1.98
N SER A 5 -6.27 -19.42 1.11
CA SER A 5 -6.36 -17.99 0.79
C SER A 5 -6.61 -17.78 -0.70
N ASN A 6 -7.49 -16.84 -1.01
CA ASN A 6 -7.79 -16.39 -2.37
C ASN A 6 -7.95 -14.88 -2.37
N VAL A 7 -6.94 -14.15 -2.88
CA VAL A 7 -6.95 -12.69 -3.00
C VAL A 7 -7.10 -12.33 -4.47
N LYS A 8 -8.22 -11.68 -4.83
CA LYS A 8 -8.54 -11.39 -6.23
C LYS A 8 -7.74 -10.22 -6.78
N LYS A 9 -7.60 -9.14 -5.98
CA LYS A 9 -6.89 -7.92 -6.35
C LYS A 9 -5.92 -7.47 -5.27
N VAL A 10 -4.74 -7.02 -5.67
CA VAL A 10 -3.70 -6.48 -4.78
C VAL A 10 -3.31 -5.09 -5.26
N ILE A 11 -3.59 -4.08 -4.45
CA ILE A 11 -3.36 -2.68 -4.77
C ILE A 11 -2.29 -2.11 -3.84
N GLY A 12 -1.17 -1.69 -4.42
CA GLY A 12 -0.12 -1.01 -3.66
C GLY A 12 -0.47 0.47 -3.43
N VAL A 13 -0.33 0.96 -2.20
CA VAL A 13 -0.45 2.39 -1.90
C VAL A 13 0.94 2.93 -1.60
N VAL A 14 1.42 3.82 -2.45
CA VAL A 14 2.80 4.32 -2.43
C VAL A 14 2.84 5.81 -2.17
N SER A 15 3.94 6.28 -1.60
CA SER A 15 4.23 7.70 -1.50
C SER A 15 5.70 7.97 -1.74
N GLY A 16 6.02 9.07 -2.37
CA GLY A 16 7.40 9.42 -2.65
C GLY A 16 8.17 9.94 -1.43
N LYS A 17 7.49 10.32 -0.35
CA LYS A 17 8.09 10.72 0.94
C LYS A 17 7.18 10.32 2.10
N GLY A 18 7.75 10.26 3.30
CA GLY A 18 6.99 10.09 4.54
C GLY A 18 6.16 11.33 4.90
N GLY A 19 5.09 11.14 5.69
CA GLY A 19 4.29 12.22 6.26
C GLY A 19 3.21 12.81 5.34
N VAL A 20 2.97 12.24 4.15
CA VAL A 20 1.87 12.68 3.25
C VAL A 20 0.51 12.06 3.61
N GLY A 21 0.47 11.19 4.62
CA GLY A 21 -0.76 10.51 5.03
C GLY A 21 -1.08 9.24 4.24
N LYS A 22 -0.08 8.58 3.67
CA LYS A 22 -0.22 7.32 2.92
C LYS A 22 -1.07 6.29 3.66
N SER A 23 -0.71 5.95 4.90
CA SER A 23 -1.41 4.93 5.70
C SER A 23 -2.84 5.33 6.05
N SER A 24 -3.10 6.64 6.26
CA SER A 24 -4.47 7.14 6.43
C SER A 24 -5.30 6.96 5.16
N VAL A 25 -4.72 7.25 3.98
CA VAL A 25 -5.38 7.03 2.68
C VAL A 25 -5.59 5.54 2.44
N THR A 26 -4.60 4.68 2.73
CA THR A 26 -4.74 3.22 2.65
C THR A 26 -5.91 2.72 3.49
N SER A 27 -6.00 3.19 4.74
CA SER A 27 -7.09 2.84 5.65
C SER A 27 -8.45 3.32 5.14
N MET A 28 -8.53 4.56 4.63
CA MET A 28 -9.79 5.10 4.07
C MET A 28 -10.22 4.36 2.80
N LEU A 29 -9.30 4.00 1.90
CA LEU A 29 -9.60 3.17 0.72
C LEU A 29 -10.16 1.81 1.14
N ALA A 30 -9.54 1.16 2.13
CA ALA A 30 -10.00 -0.11 2.66
C ALA A 30 -11.43 0.00 3.23
N VAL A 31 -11.71 1.03 4.04
CA VAL A 31 -13.03 1.27 4.62
C VAL A 31 -14.07 1.60 3.56
N ALA A 32 -13.75 2.48 2.59
CA ALA A 32 -14.66 2.82 1.51
C ALA A 32 -15.01 1.60 0.64
N THR A 33 -14.03 0.76 0.32
CA THR A 33 -14.23 -0.48 -0.43
C THR A 33 -15.11 -1.48 0.36
N GLN A 34 -14.85 -1.63 1.66
CA GLN A 34 -15.62 -2.51 2.53
C GLN A 34 -17.09 -2.05 2.68
N ARG A 35 -17.35 -0.74 2.70
CA ARG A 35 -18.72 -0.18 2.72
C ARG A 35 -19.53 -0.50 1.47
N LEU A 36 -18.88 -0.78 0.35
CA LEU A 36 -19.51 -1.28 -0.88
C LEU A 36 -19.83 -2.79 -0.82
N GLY A 37 -19.50 -3.46 0.29
CA GLY A 37 -19.78 -4.88 0.51
C GLY A 37 -18.67 -5.84 0.07
N TYR A 38 -17.49 -5.34 -0.30
CA TYR A 38 -16.34 -6.17 -0.64
C TYR A 38 -15.61 -6.65 0.61
N LYS A 39 -15.02 -7.84 0.52
CA LYS A 39 -14.12 -8.39 1.55
C LYS A 39 -12.74 -7.78 1.36
N VAL A 40 -12.26 -7.06 2.36
CA VAL A 40 -11.03 -6.27 2.27
C VAL A 40 -9.99 -6.75 3.26
N ALA A 41 -8.73 -6.74 2.81
CA ALA A 41 -7.57 -6.92 3.65
C ALA A 41 -6.59 -5.73 3.51
N VAL A 42 -5.81 -5.49 4.55
CA VAL A 42 -4.71 -4.51 4.53
C VAL A 42 -3.43 -5.20 5.00
N LEU A 43 -2.41 -5.17 4.16
CA LEU A 43 -1.04 -5.56 4.49
C LEU A 43 -0.23 -4.29 4.73
N ASP A 44 0.16 -4.05 5.99
CA ASP A 44 1.04 -2.96 6.36
C ASP A 44 2.51 -3.42 6.21
N ALA A 45 3.13 -2.97 5.13
CA ALA A 45 4.53 -3.22 4.80
C ALA A 45 5.46 -2.06 5.20
N ASP A 46 4.94 -1.03 5.89
CA ASP A 46 5.73 0.09 6.36
C ASP A 46 6.38 -0.24 7.70
N ILE A 47 7.69 -0.47 7.67
CA ILE A 47 8.49 -0.79 8.87
C ILE A 47 8.73 0.42 9.78
N THR A 48 8.40 1.64 9.33
CA THR A 48 8.71 2.87 10.07
C THR A 48 7.72 3.18 11.19
N GLY A 49 6.63 2.40 11.28
CA GLY A 49 5.67 2.49 12.38
C GLY A 49 4.36 1.73 12.10
N PRO A 50 3.70 1.21 13.13
CA PRO A 50 2.45 0.42 12.99
C PRO A 50 1.23 1.31 12.75
N SER A 51 1.24 2.08 11.66
CA SER A 51 0.19 3.08 11.37
C SER A 51 -1.17 2.46 11.07
N ILE A 52 -1.20 1.32 10.39
CA ILE A 52 -2.45 0.62 10.04
C ILE A 52 -3.14 0.02 11.28
N PRO A 53 -2.45 -0.78 12.14
CA PRO A 53 -3.08 -1.26 13.37
C PRO A 53 -3.61 -0.13 14.25
N GLN A 54 -2.85 0.97 14.38
CA GLN A 54 -3.28 2.13 15.14
C GLN A 54 -4.56 2.75 14.57
N ALA A 55 -4.64 2.99 13.25
CA ALA A 55 -5.78 3.62 12.61
C ALA A 55 -7.08 2.81 12.77
N PHE A 56 -7.00 1.48 12.77
CA PHE A 56 -8.11 0.57 13.00
C PHE A 56 -8.37 0.24 14.48
N GLY A 57 -7.52 0.71 15.39
CA GLY A 57 -7.62 0.40 16.82
C GLY A 57 -7.35 -1.07 17.14
N ILE A 58 -6.56 -1.74 16.31
CA ILE A 58 -6.13 -3.12 16.48
C ILE A 58 -4.99 -3.15 17.51
N LYS A 59 -5.24 -3.80 18.64
CA LYS A 59 -4.25 -3.98 19.72
C LYS A 59 -3.80 -5.45 19.85
N ALA A 60 -4.52 -6.36 19.23
CA ALA A 60 -4.19 -7.77 19.24
C ALA A 60 -3.00 -8.04 18.31
N LYS A 61 -2.07 -8.86 18.74
CA LYS A 61 -1.02 -9.39 17.88
C LYS A 61 -1.60 -10.51 17.03
N ALA A 62 -1.10 -10.66 15.80
CA ALA A 62 -1.43 -11.79 14.94
C ALA A 62 -1.08 -13.09 15.69
N GLN A 63 -1.96 -14.07 15.60
CA GLN A 63 -1.76 -15.38 16.22
C GLN A 63 -1.46 -16.40 15.13
N GLY A 64 -0.67 -17.40 15.43
CA GLY A 64 -0.35 -18.43 14.46
C GLY A 64 0.70 -19.40 14.94
N THR A 65 1.07 -20.26 14.01
CA THR A 65 2.21 -21.18 14.08
C THR A 65 3.24 -20.74 13.06
N ASP A 66 4.37 -21.44 12.98
CA ASP A 66 5.38 -21.20 11.93
C ASP A 66 4.84 -21.43 10.51
N GLU A 67 3.77 -22.21 10.37
CA GLU A 67 3.17 -22.58 9.09
C GLU A 67 1.93 -21.74 8.74
N GLU A 68 1.16 -21.29 9.73
CA GLU A 68 -0.10 -20.55 9.52
C GLU A 68 -0.17 -19.34 10.45
N ILE A 69 -0.39 -18.18 9.88
CA ILE A 69 -0.58 -16.92 10.59
C ILE A 69 -2.01 -16.45 10.33
N PHE A 70 -2.71 -16.03 11.36
CA PHE A 70 -4.06 -15.48 11.23
C PHE A 70 -4.02 -13.95 11.33
N PRO A 71 -4.55 -13.23 10.32
CA PRO A 71 -4.64 -11.78 10.37
C PRO A 71 -5.61 -11.36 11.47
N VAL A 72 -5.42 -10.15 11.99
CA VAL A 72 -6.36 -9.57 12.95
C VAL A 72 -7.50 -8.90 12.19
N GLU A 73 -8.73 -9.04 12.67
CA GLU A 73 -9.89 -8.37 12.10
C GLU A 73 -10.19 -7.08 12.84
N SER A 74 -10.50 -6.03 12.08
CA SER A 74 -11.03 -4.78 12.62
C SER A 74 -12.48 -4.97 13.08
N LYS A 75 -13.08 -3.91 13.65
CA LYS A 75 -14.48 -3.97 14.14
C LYS A 75 -15.50 -4.22 13.04
N THR A 76 -15.23 -3.81 11.81
CA THR A 76 -16.12 -4.02 10.65
C THR A 76 -15.72 -5.23 9.80
N GLY A 77 -14.68 -5.98 10.20
CA GLY A 77 -14.27 -7.22 9.53
C GLY A 77 -13.19 -7.03 8.46
N ILE A 78 -12.51 -5.87 8.42
CA ILE A 78 -11.33 -5.70 7.58
C ILE A 78 -10.18 -6.49 8.21
N LYS A 79 -9.56 -7.39 7.45
CA LYS A 79 -8.40 -8.17 7.89
C LYS A 79 -7.13 -7.33 7.75
N ALA A 80 -6.31 -7.29 8.80
CA ALA A 80 -5.07 -6.55 8.77
C ALA A 80 -3.92 -7.34 9.38
N ILE A 81 -2.74 -7.17 8.80
CA ILE A 81 -1.47 -7.61 9.38
C ILE A 81 -0.41 -6.54 9.11
N SER A 82 0.48 -6.33 10.07
CA SER A 82 1.60 -5.40 9.95
C SER A 82 2.92 -6.15 10.12
N VAL A 83 3.94 -5.77 9.36
CA VAL A 83 5.32 -6.26 9.55
C VAL A 83 5.82 -5.99 10.97
N ASN A 84 5.32 -4.95 11.60
CA ASN A 84 5.65 -4.62 13.00
C ASN A 84 5.06 -5.64 14.00
N ALA A 85 4.07 -6.44 13.61
CA ALA A 85 3.51 -7.48 14.48
C ALA A 85 4.49 -8.62 14.82
N LEU A 86 5.59 -8.73 14.07
CA LEU A 86 6.67 -9.70 14.32
C LEU A 86 7.71 -9.18 15.31
N LEU A 87 7.65 -7.91 15.70
CA LEU A 87 8.56 -7.34 16.69
C LEU A 87 8.13 -7.72 18.11
N GLU A 88 9.10 -8.08 18.94
CA GLU A 88 8.85 -8.31 20.37
C GLU A 88 8.44 -7.00 21.07
N ASP A 89 9.09 -5.89 20.70
CA ASP A 89 8.77 -4.54 21.17
C ASP A 89 8.56 -3.62 19.95
N GLU A 90 7.41 -2.94 19.87
CA GLU A 90 7.06 -2.00 18.79
C GLU A 90 7.97 -0.77 18.75
N THR A 91 8.72 -0.52 19.83
CA THR A 91 9.65 0.60 19.95
C THR A 91 11.08 0.24 19.59
N ASP A 92 11.37 -1.03 19.32
CA ASP A 92 12.71 -1.46 18.95
C ASP A 92 13.09 -0.93 17.58
N PRO A 93 14.28 -0.31 17.43
CA PRO A 93 14.75 0.17 16.14
C PRO A 93 15.07 -1.02 15.23
N VAL A 94 14.23 -1.22 14.22
CA VAL A 94 14.41 -2.31 13.27
C VAL A 94 15.32 -1.88 12.13
N VAL A 95 16.49 -2.49 12.04
CA VAL A 95 17.39 -2.37 10.89
C VAL A 95 17.14 -3.53 9.93
N TRP A 96 15.98 -3.51 9.28
CA TRP A 96 15.69 -4.51 8.26
C TRP A 96 16.34 -4.10 6.93
N ARG A 97 17.26 -4.93 6.47
CA ARG A 97 17.81 -4.79 5.12
C ARG A 97 16.80 -5.35 4.12
N GLY A 98 16.79 -4.83 2.89
CA GLY A 98 15.86 -5.23 1.84
C GLY A 98 15.56 -6.74 1.76
N PRO A 99 16.57 -7.64 1.75
CA PRO A 99 16.34 -9.09 1.68
C PRO A 99 15.53 -9.66 2.86
N VAL A 100 15.72 -9.12 4.06
CA VAL A 100 14.96 -9.58 5.26
C VAL A 100 13.51 -9.16 5.14
N LEU A 101 13.26 -7.91 4.74
CA LEU A 101 11.89 -7.42 4.52
C LEU A 101 11.20 -8.20 3.41
N SER A 102 11.88 -8.49 2.29
CA SER A 102 11.33 -9.34 1.22
C SER A 102 10.88 -10.69 1.76
N GLY A 103 11.72 -11.33 2.56
CA GLY A 103 11.39 -12.63 3.18
C GLY A 103 10.13 -12.55 4.06
N VAL A 104 10.00 -11.48 4.86
CA VAL A 104 8.81 -11.28 5.71
C VAL A 104 7.54 -11.01 4.89
N ILE A 105 7.63 -10.15 3.88
CA ILE A 105 6.49 -9.86 2.99
C ILE A 105 6.06 -11.14 2.26
N GLN A 106 7.02 -11.92 1.76
CA GLN A 106 6.75 -13.20 1.12
C GLN A 106 6.10 -14.18 2.11
N GLN A 107 6.60 -14.24 3.34
CA GLN A 107 5.99 -15.06 4.40
C GLN A 107 4.56 -14.64 4.71
N PHE A 108 4.26 -13.34 4.75
CA PHE A 108 2.89 -12.86 4.93
C PHE A 108 1.99 -13.19 3.74
N TRP A 109 2.55 -13.18 2.54
CA TRP A 109 1.81 -13.60 1.36
C TRP A 109 1.53 -15.10 1.35
N ASP A 110 2.49 -15.92 1.76
CA ASP A 110 2.41 -17.37 1.66
C ASP A 110 1.75 -18.04 2.87
N ASN A 111 2.02 -17.57 4.10
CA ASN A 111 1.62 -18.27 5.34
C ASN A 111 0.39 -17.66 6.01
N VAL A 112 0.01 -16.40 5.68
CA VAL A 112 -1.18 -15.80 6.26
C VAL A 112 -2.44 -16.41 5.66
N VAL A 113 -3.35 -16.84 6.52
CA VAL A 113 -4.67 -17.39 6.15
C VAL A 113 -5.64 -16.23 5.93
N TRP A 114 -5.55 -15.61 4.75
CA TRP A 114 -6.41 -14.49 4.38
C TRP A 114 -7.88 -14.91 4.15
N GLY A 115 -8.11 -16.18 3.71
CA GLY A 115 -9.41 -16.62 3.22
C GLY A 115 -9.77 -15.96 1.89
N ASP A 116 -11.07 -15.77 1.63
CA ASP A 116 -11.55 -15.09 0.44
C ASP A 116 -11.51 -13.58 0.63
N ILE A 117 -10.68 -12.88 -0.13
CA ILE A 117 -10.51 -11.42 -0.15
C ILE A 117 -10.77 -10.91 -1.57
N ASP A 118 -11.61 -9.89 -1.70
CA ASP A 118 -11.87 -9.27 -2.98
C ASP A 118 -10.78 -8.26 -3.33
N VAL A 119 -10.35 -7.43 -2.35
CA VAL A 119 -9.28 -6.44 -2.54
C VAL A 119 -8.37 -6.43 -1.32
N MET A 120 -7.07 -6.53 -1.57
CA MET A 120 -6.02 -6.29 -0.59
C MET A 120 -5.33 -4.97 -0.90
N TYR A 121 -5.30 -4.06 0.06
CA TYR A 121 -4.47 -2.86 0.01
C TYR A 121 -3.14 -3.11 0.72
N VAL A 122 -2.05 -2.73 0.08
CA VAL A 122 -0.70 -2.85 0.65
C VAL A 122 -0.20 -1.45 0.98
N ASP A 123 -0.04 -1.15 2.25
CA ASP A 123 0.60 0.09 2.71
C ASP A 123 2.10 -0.02 2.55
N MET A 124 2.63 0.56 1.47
CA MET A 124 4.02 0.42 1.05
C MET A 124 4.97 1.25 1.90
N PRO A 125 6.23 0.85 2.06
CA PRO A 125 7.24 1.72 2.66
C PRO A 125 7.33 3.07 1.93
N PRO A 126 7.60 4.18 2.63
CA PRO A 126 7.72 5.49 2.00
C PRO A 126 8.96 5.58 1.10
N GLY A 127 8.86 6.38 0.06
CA GLY A 127 9.95 6.62 -0.89
C GLY A 127 9.95 5.66 -2.08
N THR A 128 10.98 5.80 -2.92
CA THR A 128 11.17 5.04 -4.16
C THR A 128 12.53 4.31 -4.16
N GLY A 129 13.03 3.97 -2.97
CA GLY A 129 14.30 3.27 -2.79
C GLY A 129 14.16 1.74 -2.78
N ASP A 130 15.25 1.07 -2.44
CA ASP A 130 15.39 -0.40 -2.49
C ASP A 130 14.31 -1.14 -1.69
N VAL A 131 13.88 -0.58 -0.56
CA VAL A 131 12.86 -1.19 0.30
C VAL A 131 11.51 -1.26 -0.41
N ALA A 132 11.08 -0.15 -1.02
CA ALA A 132 9.85 -0.09 -1.80
C ALA A 132 9.93 -1.01 -3.02
N LEU A 133 11.04 -1.01 -3.76
CA LEU A 133 11.27 -1.91 -4.90
C LEU A 133 11.16 -3.37 -4.50
N THR A 134 11.72 -3.72 -3.34
CA THR A 134 11.66 -5.09 -2.81
C THR A 134 10.22 -5.55 -2.60
N VAL A 135 9.37 -4.69 -2.00
CA VAL A 135 7.95 -5.03 -1.79
C VAL A 135 7.21 -5.16 -3.13
N PHE A 136 7.50 -4.27 -4.09
CA PHE A 136 6.95 -4.38 -5.44
C PHE A 136 7.26 -5.73 -6.11
N GLN A 137 8.47 -6.24 -5.91
CA GLN A 137 8.91 -7.52 -6.48
C GLN A 137 8.34 -8.74 -5.75
N SER A 138 7.91 -8.56 -4.50
CA SER A 138 7.46 -9.68 -3.65
C SER A 138 5.95 -9.94 -3.75
N LEU A 139 5.16 -9.03 -4.33
CA LEU A 139 3.71 -9.14 -4.37
C LEU A 139 3.16 -9.01 -5.80
N PRO A 140 2.10 -9.76 -6.16
CA PRO A 140 1.47 -9.71 -7.48
C PRO A 140 0.53 -8.50 -7.59
N LEU A 141 1.08 -7.30 -7.72
CA LEU A 141 0.30 -6.07 -7.74
C LEU A 141 -0.53 -5.93 -9.03
N ASP A 142 -1.82 -5.68 -8.90
CA ASP A 142 -2.72 -5.32 -9.99
C ASP A 142 -2.58 -3.84 -10.39
N GLY A 143 -2.05 -3.00 -9.48
CA GLY A 143 -1.75 -1.61 -9.74
C GLY A 143 -1.35 -0.88 -8.48
N ILE A 144 -1.02 0.41 -8.63
CA ILE A 144 -0.69 1.28 -7.50
C ILE A 144 -1.52 2.55 -7.49
N VAL A 145 -1.79 3.04 -6.27
CA VAL A 145 -2.29 4.38 -5.98
C VAL A 145 -1.14 5.20 -5.40
N ILE A 146 -0.86 6.36 -5.98
CA ILE A 146 0.19 7.26 -5.53
C ILE A 146 -0.42 8.31 -4.60
N VAL A 147 0.04 8.39 -3.36
CA VAL A 147 -0.39 9.39 -2.38
C VAL A 147 0.63 10.51 -2.29
N THR A 148 0.15 11.72 -2.37
CA THR A 148 0.96 12.93 -2.36
C THR A 148 0.28 14.06 -1.56
N SER A 149 0.93 15.22 -1.47
CA SER A 149 0.40 16.46 -0.89
C SER A 149 0.80 17.66 -1.76
N PRO A 150 0.12 18.84 -1.69
CA PRO A 150 0.33 19.96 -2.63
C PRO A 150 1.64 20.76 -2.46
N GLN A 151 2.75 20.16 -2.04
CA GLN A 151 4.03 20.86 -1.84
C GLN A 151 4.90 20.79 -3.09
N GLU A 152 5.66 21.87 -3.42
CA GLU A 152 6.43 22.01 -4.67
C GLU A 152 7.42 20.87 -4.98
N LEU A 153 8.08 20.30 -3.99
CA LEU A 153 9.01 19.17 -4.19
C LEU A 153 8.33 17.86 -4.57
N VAL A 154 7.01 17.82 -4.51
CA VAL A 154 6.23 16.58 -4.70
C VAL A 154 6.18 16.17 -6.16
N SER A 155 6.19 17.08 -7.11
CA SER A 155 6.12 16.75 -8.54
C SER A 155 7.23 15.78 -8.96
N MET A 156 8.48 16.06 -8.61
CA MET A 156 9.62 15.19 -8.92
C MET A 156 9.50 13.82 -8.22
N ILE A 157 8.95 13.81 -7.01
CA ILE A 157 8.81 12.59 -6.21
C ILE A 157 7.69 11.69 -6.78
N VAL A 158 6.56 12.28 -7.18
CA VAL A 158 5.48 11.55 -7.86
C VAL A 158 5.97 11.00 -9.19
N GLU A 159 6.72 11.79 -9.98
CA GLU A 159 7.33 11.29 -11.23
C GLU A 159 8.26 10.09 -11.00
N LYS A 160 9.03 10.10 -9.92
CA LYS A 160 9.87 8.93 -9.56
C LYS A 160 9.03 7.70 -9.26
N ALA A 161 7.91 7.86 -8.51
CA ALA A 161 7.01 6.75 -8.23
C ALA A 161 6.35 6.19 -9.50
N VAL A 162 5.92 7.07 -10.42
CA VAL A 162 5.38 6.65 -11.73
C VAL A 162 6.43 5.88 -12.53
N LYS A 163 7.66 6.40 -12.63
CA LYS A 163 8.74 5.73 -13.36
C LYS A 163 9.12 4.38 -12.73
N MET A 164 9.10 4.30 -11.40
CA MET A 164 9.33 3.05 -10.69
C MET A 164 8.25 2.01 -11.05
N ALA A 165 6.98 2.40 -11.03
CA ALA A 165 5.87 1.53 -11.43
C ALA A 165 6.00 1.05 -12.88
N GLN A 166 6.38 1.95 -13.80
CA GLN A 166 6.64 1.61 -15.19
C GLN A 166 7.78 0.59 -15.35
N LEU A 167 8.90 0.78 -14.61
CA LEU A 167 10.03 -0.18 -14.61
C LEU A 167 9.62 -1.56 -14.09
N MET A 168 8.65 -1.60 -13.19
CA MET A 168 8.14 -2.84 -12.61
C MET A 168 6.95 -3.43 -13.38
N ASN A 169 6.54 -2.81 -14.50
CA ASN A 169 5.35 -3.18 -15.28
C ASN A 169 4.06 -3.22 -14.44
N VAL A 170 3.93 -2.33 -13.45
CA VAL A 170 2.75 -2.21 -12.60
C VAL A 170 1.97 -0.96 -13.01
N PRO A 171 0.67 -1.06 -13.34
CA PRO A 171 -0.14 0.09 -13.72
C PRO A 171 -0.28 1.11 -12.59
N VAL A 172 -0.26 2.41 -12.92
CA VAL A 172 -0.66 3.48 -12.01
C VAL A 172 -2.16 3.70 -12.15
N ILE A 173 -2.92 3.33 -11.14
CA ILE A 173 -4.39 3.44 -11.11
C ILE A 173 -4.81 4.90 -10.99
N GLY A 174 -4.14 5.64 -10.11
CA GLY A 174 -4.47 7.04 -9.88
C GLY A 174 -3.56 7.71 -8.86
N ILE A 175 -3.84 9.00 -8.64
CA ILE A 175 -3.12 9.84 -7.69
C ILE A 175 -4.12 10.39 -6.67
N VAL A 176 -3.78 10.28 -5.39
CA VAL A 176 -4.52 10.91 -4.28
C VAL A 176 -3.71 12.07 -3.75
N GLU A 177 -4.19 13.29 -3.94
CA GLU A 177 -3.63 14.48 -3.31
C GLU A 177 -4.28 14.68 -1.94
N ASN A 178 -3.59 14.24 -0.90
CA ASN A 178 -4.03 14.42 0.47
C ASN A 178 -3.66 15.82 0.97
N MET A 179 -4.48 16.39 1.87
CA MET A 179 -4.33 17.76 2.37
C MET A 179 -4.39 18.81 1.26
N SER A 180 -5.16 18.55 0.19
CA SER A 180 -5.24 19.39 -1.00
C SER A 180 -5.81 20.77 -0.70
N PHE A 181 -6.82 20.85 0.14
CA PHE A 181 -7.48 22.11 0.50
C PHE A 181 -8.04 22.08 1.93
N PHE A 182 -8.35 23.25 2.44
CA PHE A 182 -9.08 23.45 3.70
C PHE A 182 -10.43 24.09 3.39
N THR A 183 -11.50 23.50 3.88
CA THR A 183 -12.85 24.08 3.77
C THR A 183 -13.09 24.96 4.98
N CYS A 184 -13.33 26.27 4.74
CA CYS A 184 -13.62 27.23 5.80
C CYS A 184 -14.96 26.85 6.50
N PRO A 185 -14.98 26.66 7.82
CA PRO A 185 -16.20 26.29 8.54
C PRO A 185 -17.26 27.36 8.53
N ASP A 186 -16.91 28.65 8.36
CA ASP A 186 -17.83 29.76 8.41
C ASP A 186 -18.51 30.02 7.06
N CYS A 187 -17.82 29.90 5.95
CA CYS A 187 -18.34 30.26 4.63
C CYS A 187 -18.33 29.12 3.59
N GLY A 188 -17.82 27.94 3.92
CA GLY A 188 -17.76 26.77 3.04
C GLY A 188 -16.79 26.89 1.86
N LYS A 189 -16.00 27.98 1.75
CA LYS A 189 -15.03 28.13 0.66
C LYS A 189 -13.81 27.24 0.89
N ASN A 190 -13.34 26.63 -0.18
CA ASN A 190 -12.10 25.86 -0.19
C ASN A 190 -10.90 26.80 -0.37
N HIS A 191 -9.89 26.63 0.47
CA HIS A 191 -8.63 27.36 0.44
C HIS A 191 -7.48 26.38 0.24
N LYS A 192 -6.69 26.59 -0.79
CA LYS A 192 -5.46 25.82 -1.06
C LYS A 192 -4.31 26.38 -0.24
N ILE A 193 -4.18 25.95 1.00
CA ILE A 193 -3.22 26.49 1.98
C ILE A 193 -1.77 26.27 1.54
N PHE A 194 -1.50 25.16 0.86
CA PHE A 194 -0.16 24.80 0.37
C PHE A 194 0.07 25.17 -1.11
N GLY A 195 -0.79 26.02 -1.68
CA GLY A 195 -0.75 26.40 -3.09
C GLY A 195 -1.50 25.45 -4.01
N ASP A 196 -1.43 25.73 -5.32
CA ASP A 196 -1.99 24.85 -6.34
C ASP A 196 -1.05 23.66 -6.54
N GLY A 197 -1.57 22.45 -6.35
CA GLY A 197 -0.82 21.22 -6.57
C GLY A 197 -0.52 20.99 -8.06
N HIS A 198 0.57 20.28 -8.34
CA HIS A 198 0.96 19.92 -9.72
C HIS A 198 0.44 18.55 -10.15
N VAL A 199 -0.50 17.97 -9.39
CA VAL A 199 -1.01 16.61 -9.63
C VAL A 199 -1.67 16.49 -11.01
N ASN A 200 -2.45 17.50 -11.41
CA ASN A 200 -3.12 17.52 -12.72
C ASN A 200 -2.13 17.52 -13.89
N GLU A 201 -1.02 18.27 -13.78
CA GLU A 201 0.02 18.33 -14.80
C GLU A 201 0.73 16.97 -14.95
N ILE A 202 1.02 16.32 -13.82
CA ILE A 202 1.66 15.00 -13.80
C ILE A 202 0.70 13.94 -14.33
N ALA A 203 -0.56 13.97 -13.91
CA ALA A 203 -1.57 13.03 -14.38
C ALA A 203 -1.75 13.14 -15.90
N ALA A 204 -1.83 14.37 -16.45
CA ALA A 204 -1.89 14.59 -17.89
C ALA A 204 -0.63 14.09 -18.61
N LYS A 205 0.57 14.33 -18.05
CA LYS A 205 1.85 13.92 -18.65
C LYS A 205 1.99 12.40 -18.76
N TYR A 206 1.47 11.66 -17.78
CA TYR A 206 1.59 10.20 -17.71
C TYR A 206 0.28 9.46 -18.01
N GLU A 207 -0.72 10.17 -18.52
CA GLU A 207 -2.04 9.62 -18.91
C GLU A 207 -2.75 8.89 -17.75
N ILE A 208 -2.60 9.42 -16.52
CA ILE A 208 -3.26 8.88 -15.32
C ILE A 208 -4.67 9.48 -15.23
N GLY A 209 -5.69 8.65 -15.43
CA GLY A 209 -7.07 9.09 -15.55
C GLY A 209 -7.77 9.44 -14.24
N THR A 210 -7.31 8.90 -13.10
CA THR A 210 -8.02 9.05 -11.81
C THR A 210 -7.22 9.92 -10.84
N ILE A 211 -7.86 11.00 -10.38
CA ILE A 211 -7.32 11.88 -9.35
C ILE A 211 -8.37 12.05 -8.26
N SER A 212 -7.96 11.97 -7.01
CA SER A 212 -8.78 12.27 -5.84
C SER A 212 -8.11 13.33 -4.97
N GLU A 213 -8.87 14.28 -4.47
CA GLU A 213 -8.39 15.32 -3.56
C GLU A 213 -9.05 15.16 -2.19
N ILE A 214 -8.24 15.04 -1.13
CA ILE A 214 -8.71 14.92 0.24
C ILE A 214 -8.44 16.24 0.97
N PRO A 215 -9.42 16.81 1.66
CA PRO A 215 -9.23 18.06 2.41
C PRO A 215 -8.36 17.84 3.66
N ILE A 216 -7.80 18.94 4.16
CA ILE A 216 -7.27 18.99 5.52
C ILE A 216 -8.45 18.85 6.48
N ASN A 217 -8.52 17.71 7.16
CA ASN A 217 -9.64 17.39 8.05
C ASN A 217 -9.13 16.81 9.38
N GLN A 218 -9.29 17.59 10.45
CA GLN A 218 -8.89 17.18 11.80
C GLN A 218 -9.64 15.94 12.29
N LYS A 219 -10.88 15.70 11.81
CA LYS A 219 -11.65 14.51 12.22
C LYS A 219 -11.02 13.22 11.70
N ILE A 220 -10.43 13.26 10.47
CA ILE A 220 -9.72 12.09 9.91
C ILE A 220 -8.47 11.78 10.74
N ALA A 221 -7.64 12.80 11.04
CA ALA A 221 -6.46 12.63 11.87
C ALA A 221 -6.83 12.08 13.26
N ALA A 222 -7.83 12.69 13.92
CA ALA A 222 -8.31 12.24 15.22
C ALA A 222 -8.93 10.82 15.18
N ALA A 223 -9.54 10.42 14.07
CA ALA A 223 -10.06 9.06 13.88
C ALA A 223 -8.92 8.04 13.78
N CYS A 224 -7.86 8.35 13.03
CA CYS A 224 -6.65 7.51 12.98
C CYS A 224 -6.01 7.37 14.37
N ASP A 225 -5.79 8.47 15.08
CA ASP A 225 -5.16 8.46 16.40
C ASP A 225 -5.95 7.67 17.45
N LYS A 226 -7.28 7.70 17.34
CA LYS A 226 -8.19 6.99 18.26
C LYS A 226 -8.51 5.56 17.83
N GLY A 227 -7.99 5.08 16.71
CA GLY A 227 -8.32 3.75 16.18
C GLY A 227 -9.77 3.62 15.73
N MET A 228 -10.30 4.67 15.12
CA MET A 228 -11.71 4.79 14.74
C MET A 228 -11.87 5.20 13.27
N ILE A 229 -10.87 4.91 12.41
CA ILE A 229 -10.90 5.30 11.00
C ILE A 229 -12.11 4.75 10.25
N GLU A 230 -12.66 3.64 10.68
CA GLU A 230 -13.88 3.03 10.12
C GLU A 230 -15.12 3.93 10.23
N LEU A 231 -15.07 4.98 11.08
CA LEU A 231 -16.14 5.95 11.26
C LEU A 231 -15.94 7.24 10.45
N PHE A 232 -14.89 7.33 9.61
CA PHE A 232 -14.70 8.53 8.79
C PHE A 232 -15.91 8.73 7.85
N GLU A 233 -16.23 10.00 7.59
CA GLU A 233 -17.27 10.40 6.66
C GLU A 233 -16.62 11.19 5.52
N GLY A 234 -17.03 10.91 4.28
CA GLY A 234 -16.59 11.58 3.07
C GLY A 234 -16.55 10.63 1.89
N ASP A 235 -16.70 11.19 0.71
CA ASP A 235 -16.81 10.52 -0.60
C ASP A 235 -15.60 10.81 -1.51
N TRP A 236 -14.56 11.41 -0.96
CA TRP A 236 -13.39 11.89 -1.73
C TRP A 236 -12.65 10.79 -2.47
N LEU A 237 -12.83 9.53 -2.06
CA LEU A 237 -12.12 8.38 -2.61
C LEU A 237 -13.01 7.46 -3.45
N ASP A 238 -14.30 7.78 -3.65
CA ASP A 238 -15.23 6.88 -4.34
C ASP A 238 -14.77 6.56 -5.76
N ASN A 239 -14.35 7.57 -6.54
CA ASN A 239 -13.79 7.38 -7.88
C ASN A 239 -12.48 6.57 -7.86
N MET A 240 -11.66 6.70 -6.83
CA MET A 240 -10.42 5.92 -6.68
C MET A 240 -10.73 4.47 -6.32
N VAL A 241 -11.72 4.22 -5.48
CA VAL A 241 -12.17 2.86 -5.16
C VAL A 241 -12.71 2.16 -6.42
N GLU A 242 -13.54 2.86 -7.21
CA GLU A 242 -14.01 2.32 -8.50
C GLU A 242 -12.85 1.98 -9.44
N ALA A 243 -11.86 2.86 -9.55
CA ALA A 243 -10.66 2.61 -10.35
C ALA A 243 -9.85 1.41 -9.80
N CYS A 244 -9.70 1.27 -8.49
CA CYS A 244 -9.04 0.11 -7.87
C CYS A 244 -9.79 -1.20 -8.15
N LEU A 245 -11.12 -1.18 -8.09
CA LEU A 245 -11.95 -2.34 -8.40
C LEU A 245 -11.87 -2.75 -9.88
N ALA A 246 -11.71 -1.79 -10.78
CA ALA A 246 -11.55 -2.02 -12.21
C ALA A 246 -10.11 -2.40 -12.62
N ALA A 247 -9.12 -2.13 -11.76
CA ALA A 247 -7.70 -2.39 -12.07
C ALA A 247 -7.46 -3.85 -12.43
N ASP A 248 -6.63 -4.07 -13.42
CA ASP A 248 -6.14 -5.39 -13.82
C ASP A 248 -4.73 -5.26 -14.38
N ASN A 249 -3.86 -6.17 -14.00
CA ASN A 249 -2.50 -6.24 -14.50
C ASN A 249 -2.24 -7.62 -15.12
N PRO A 250 -2.36 -7.76 -16.45
CA PRO A 250 -2.12 -9.04 -17.12
C PRO A 250 -0.66 -9.51 -17.01
N ASN A 251 0.26 -8.61 -16.63
CA ASN A 251 1.68 -8.90 -16.46
C ASN A 251 2.08 -9.14 -15.00
N LYS A 252 1.09 -9.21 -14.07
CA LYS A 252 1.41 -9.48 -12.68
C LYS A 252 2.05 -10.86 -12.54
N HIS A 253 3.10 -10.90 -11.73
CA HIS A 253 3.77 -12.16 -11.39
C HIS A 253 3.32 -12.63 -10.00
N ASP A 254 3.37 -13.93 -9.76
CA ASP A 254 2.90 -14.56 -8.52
C ASP A 254 3.88 -14.39 -7.32
N GLY A 255 4.61 -13.28 -7.27
CA GLY A 255 5.55 -12.99 -6.18
C GLY A 255 6.88 -13.77 -6.24
N MET A 256 7.13 -14.51 -7.30
CA MET A 256 8.45 -15.10 -7.53
C MET A 256 9.29 -14.17 -8.40
N PRO A 257 10.56 -13.91 -8.05
CA PRO A 257 11.49 -13.25 -8.97
C PRO A 257 11.50 -14.06 -10.28
N GLN A 258 11.22 -13.40 -11.39
CA GLN A 258 11.40 -14.08 -12.69
C GLN A 258 12.87 -14.45 -12.81
N ALA A 259 13.14 -15.76 -12.92
CA ALA A 259 14.48 -16.22 -13.22
C ALA A 259 14.93 -15.61 -14.56
N PRO A 260 16.20 -15.20 -14.70
CA PRO A 260 16.71 -14.72 -15.98
C PRO A 260 16.36 -15.69 -17.10
N GLU A 261 16.03 -15.19 -18.29
CA GLU A 261 15.76 -16.04 -19.45
C GLU A 261 16.90 -17.06 -19.62
N GLY A 262 16.54 -18.34 -19.60
CA GLY A 262 17.51 -19.45 -19.66
C GLY A 262 17.87 -20.10 -18.32
N CYS A 263 17.31 -19.64 -17.19
CA CYS A 263 17.49 -20.32 -15.91
C CYS A 263 16.60 -21.56 -15.81
N THR A 264 17.24 -22.75 -15.73
CA THR A 264 16.54 -24.05 -15.62
C THR A 264 16.12 -24.39 -14.18
N HIS A 265 16.33 -23.49 -13.20
CA HIS A 265 16.16 -23.74 -11.76
C HIS A 265 17.04 -24.87 -11.18
N ASP A 266 17.93 -25.44 -11.96
CA ASP A 266 18.93 -26.43 -11.51
C ASP A 266 20.27 -25.74 -11.36
N CYS A 267 20.55 -25.26 -10.16
CA CYS A 267 21.80 -24.56 -9.83
C CYS A 267 23.04 -25.42 -9.96
N SER A 268 22.90 -26.76 -10.08
CA SER A 268 24.01 -27.66 -10.30
C SER A 268 24.53 -27.66 -11.74
N SER A 269 23.72 -27.16 -12.68
CA SER A 269 24.04 -27.09 -14.12
C SER A 269 24.25 -25.66 -14.64
N CYS A 270 24.11 -24.66 -13.79
CA CYS A 270 24.18 -23.25 -14.18
C CYS A 270 25.64 -22.78 -14.26
N GLY A 271 26.17 -22.67 -15.48
CA GLY A 271 27.56 -22.21 -15.75
C GLY A 271 27.71 -20.68 -15.78
N VAL A 272 26.80 -19.92 -15.19
CA VAL A 272 26.84 -18.45 -15.17
C VAL A 272 27.40 -17.98 -13.84
N ASP A 273 28.64 -17.52 -13.84
CA ASP A 273 29.27 -16.84 -12.72
C ASP A 273 28.51 -15.53 -12.43
N GLY A 274 27.81 -15.46 -11.29
CA GLY A 274 27.15 -14.22 -10.85
C GLY A 274 25.62 -14.27 -10.73
N CYS A 275 24.99 -15.43 -10.74
CA CYS A 275 23.56 -15.54 -10.44
C CYS A 275 23.31 -15.28 -8.94
N GLY A 276 22.89 -14.05 -8.59
CA GLY A 276 22.64 -13.64 -7.21
C GLY A 276 21.43 -14.32 -6.53
N SER A 277 20.75 -15.24 -7.22
CA SER A 277 19.61 -16.01 -6.71
C SER A 277 19.99 -17.38 -6.12
N CYS A 278 21.27 -17.74 -6.12
CA CYS A 278 21.74 -19.04 -5.65
C CYS A 278 22.61 -18.97 -4.39
N GLN A 279 22.52 -17.89 -3.58
CA GLN A 279 23.18 -17.82 -2.26
C GLN A 279 22.18 -17.65 -1.15
#